data_11b5414de8d66fef72a94d51b8102932
#
_entry.id   11b5414de8d66fef72a94d51b8102932
#
_cell.length_a   1.000
_cell.length_b   1.000
_cell.length_c   1.000
_cell.angle_alpha   90.00
_cell.angle_beta   90.00
_cell.angle_gamma   90.00
#
_symmetry.space_group_name_H-M   'P 1'
#
loop_
_entity.id
_entity.type
_entity.pdbx_description
1 polymer ?
#
loop_
_entity_poly.entity_id
_entity_poly.type
_entity_poly.pdbx_seq_one_letter_code
_entity_poly.pdbx_strand_id
1 'polypeptide(L)'
;MSLKTSIILCTYNEANYIESAISELEKNISNLELIIVDDYSTDGTIEIIKKLNVNNKYKTIFRKKNRGLASAFVRGFIETTGDNVGWLDTNMSELAPRFIEMSKELNAGSDIIILSRYVDGGGDER
;
A
#
# COMPACT_ATOMS: atom_id res chain seq x y z
N MET A 1 -0.29 22.96 4.86
CA MET A 1 0.43 21.69 5.02
C MET A 1 -0.38 20.55 4.44
N SER A 2 0.26 19.70 3.66
CA SER A 2 -0.41 18.50 3.15
C SER A 2 -0.53 17.46 4.26
N LEU A 3 -1.64 16.75 4.27
CA LEU A 3 -1.83 15.62 5.18
C LEU A 3 -0.88 14.49 4.81
N LYS A 4 -0.42 13.77 5.83
CA LYS A 4 0.42 12.58 5.64
C LYS A 4 -0.47 11.37 5.43
N THR A 5 -0.19 10.61 4.39
CA THR A 5 -0.93 9.37 4.08
C THR A 5 0.00 8.17 4.24
N SER A 6 -0.38 7.26 5.11
CA SER A 6 0.30 5.98 5.28
C SER A 6 -0.36 4.95 4.38
N ILE A 7 0.44 4.26 3.57
CA ILE A 7 -0.05 3.15 2.74
C ILE A 7 0.65 1.87 3.18
N ILE A 8 -0.12 0.82 3.38
CA ILE A 8 0.36 -0.50 3.75
C ILE A 8 0.34 -1.37 2.50
N LEU A 9 1.49 -1.91 2.12
CA LEU A 9 1.61 -2.94 1.09
C LEU A 9 1.96 -4.26 1.77
N CYS A 10 1.07 -5.24 1.65
CA CYS A 10 1.33 -6.59 2.12
C CYS A 10 1.78 -7.42 0.93
N THR A 11 2.95 -8.02 1.00
CA THR A 11 3.54 -8.73 -0.12
C THR A 11 3.85 -10.19 0.21
N TYR A 12 3.61 -11.05 -0.78
CA TYR A 12 4.12 -12.40 -0.81
C TYR A 12 4.27 -12.83 -2.26
N ASN A 13 5.54 -13.01 -2.70
CA ASN A 13 5.87 -13.36 -4.08
C ASN A 13 5.27 -12.38 -5.10
N GLU A 14 5.59 -11.11 -4.92
CA GLU A 14 5.09 -10.00 -5.74
C GLU A 14 6.20 -9.37 -6.60
N ALA A 15 7.23 -10.14 -6.95
CA ALA A 15 8.39 -9.61 -7.68
C ALA A 15 8.00 -8.89 -8.99
N ASN A 16 6.93 -9.35 -9.66
CA ASN A 16 6.49 -8.76 -10.91
C ASN A 16 5.76 -7.43 -10.76
N TYR A 17 5.31 -7.10 -9.55
CA TYR A 17 4.43 -5.96 -9.33
C TYR A 17 4.97 -4.92 -8.35
N ILE A 18 5.87 -5.32 -7.45
CA ILE A 18 6.25 -4.47 -6.31
C ILE A 18 6.86 -3.13 -6.74
N GLU A 19 7.73 -3.13 -7.72
CA GLU A 19 8.41 -1.91 -8.17
C GLU A 19 7.40 -0.94 -8.79
N SER A 20 6.51 -1.44 -9.64
CA SER A 20 5.46 -0.64 -10.26
C SER A 20 4.49 -0.08 -9.23
N ALA A 21 4.10 -0.90 -8.23
CA ALA A 21 3.20 -0.46 -7.18
C ALA A 21 3.80 0.69 -6.37
N ILE A 22 5.06 0.57 -5.98
CA ILE A 22 5.75 1.63 -5.23
C ILE A 22 5.84 2.90 -6.07
N SER A 23 6.23 2.77 -7.34
CA SER A 23 6.35 3.90 -8.25
C SER A 23 5.03 4.64 -8.42
N GLU A 24 3.93 3.92 -8.62
CA GLU A 24 2.61 4.53 -8.78
C GLU A 24 2.13 5.22 -7.51
N LEU A 25 2.40 4.64 -6.34
CA LEU A 25 2.06 5.28 -5.08
C LEU A 25 2.85 6.57 -4.87
N GLU A 26 4.15 6.55 -5.15
CA GLU A 26 5.00 7.75 -5.01
C GLU A 26 4.58 8.86 -5.98
N LYS A 27 4.17 8.49 -7.18
CA LYS A 27 3.73 9.44 -8.20
C LYS A 27 2.41 10.13 -7.81
N ASN A 28 1.50 9.43 -7.14
CA ASN A 28 0.15 9.90 -6.89
C ASN A 28 -0.11 10.42 -5.48
N ILE A 29 0.77 10.13 -4.52
CA ILE A 29 0.59 10.56 -3.12
C ILE A 29 1.78 11.40 -2.72
N SER A 30 1.54 12.69 -2.44
CA SER A 30 2.61 13.66 -2.23
C SER A 30 3.33 13.52 -0.88
N ASN A 31 2.63 13.21 0.19
CA ASN A 31 3.21 13.06 1.52
C ASN A 31 3.01 11.61 1.98
N LEU A 32 3.69 10.70 1.30
CA LEU A 32 3.53 9.27 1.47
C LEU A 32 4.44 8.71 2.56
N GLU A 33 3.85 7.95 3.48
CA GLU A 33 4.56 7.03 4.35
C GLU A 33 4.24 5.62 3.88
N LEU A 34 5.23 4.90 3.38
CA LEU A 34 5.03 3.56 2.86
C LEU A 34 5.53 2.52 3.85
N ILE A 35 4.65 1.60 4.20
CA ILE A 35 4.95 0.45 5.06
C ILE A 35 4.79 -0.82 4.22
N ILE A 36 5.85 -1.58 4.08
CA ILE A 36 5.85 -2.83 3.33
C ILE A 36 5.99 -3.98 4.30
N VAL A 37 5.00 -4.87 4.33
CA VAL A 37 5.03 -6.08 5.16
C VAL A 37 5.13 -7.27 4.23
N ASP A 38 6.29 -7.89 4.20
CA ASP A 38 6.56 -9.05 3.34
C ASP A 38 6.56 -10.33 4.17
N ASP A 39 5.78 -11.30 3.74
CA ASP A 39 5.64 -12.58 4.41
C ASP A 39 6.69 -13.60 3.94
N TYR A 40 7.93 -13.13 3.86
CA TYR A 40 9.13 -13.91 3.52
C TYR A 40 9.03 -14.51 2.12
N SER A 41 8.92 -13.64 1.13
CA SER A 41 8.87 -14.03 -0.28
C SER A 41 10.10 -14.81 -0.72
N THR A 42 9.91 -15.70 -1.68
CA THR A 42 10.97 -16.57 -2.20
C THR A 42 11.29 -16.33 -3.67
N ASP A 43 10.65 -15.36 -4.30
CA ASP A 43 10.74 -15.10 -5.75
C ASP A 43 11.62 -13.92 -6.14
N GLY A 44 12.32 -13.31 -5.16
CA GLY A 44 13.12 -12.11 -5.41
C GLY A 44 12.48 -10.82 -4.92
N THR A 45 11.26 -10.86 -4.40
CA THR A 45 10.56 -9.67 -3.88
C THR A 45 11.38 -8.96 -2.82
N ILE A 46 11.95 -9.71 -1.85
CA ILE A 46 12.72 -9.12 -0.75
C ILE A 46 13.93 -8.35 -1.28
N GLU A 47 14.64 -8.92 -2.24
CA GLU A 47 15.82 -8.30 -2.85
C GLU A 47 15.44 -7.00 -3.56
N ILE A 48 14.30 -6.98 -4.26
CA ILE A 48 13.81 -5.78 -4.92
C ILE A 48 13.46 -4.70 -3.89
N ILE A 49 12.75 -5.09 -2.83
CA ILE A 49 12.38 -4.15 -1.76
C ILE A 49 13.64 -3.53 -1.13
N LYS A 50 14.63 -4.35 -0.80
CA LYS A 50 15.87 -3.87 -0.19
C LYS A 50 16.63 -2.92 -1.12
N LYS A 51 16.66 -3.22 -2.41
CA LYS A 51 17.32 -2.38 -3.40
C LYS A 51 16.62 -1.02 -3.54
N LEU A 52 15.29 -1.00 -3.55
CA LEU A 52 14.52 0.23 -3.63
C LEU A 52 14.60 1.05 -2.32
N ASN A 53 14.86 0.38 -1.20
CA ASN A 53 14.89 1.02 0.12
C ASN A 53 16.31 1.31 0.61
N VAL A 54 17.26 1.49 -0.29
CA VAL A 54 18.67 1.71 0.05
C VAL A 54 18.89 2.92 0.97
N ASN A 55 18.03 3.92 0.92
CA ASN A 55 18.10 5.13 1.74
C ASN A 55 17.16 5.09 2.94
N ASN A 56 16.68 3.93 3.33
CA ASN A 56 15.70 3.76 4.41
C ASN A 56 14.46 4.65 4.25
N LYS A 57 14.02 4.80 3.02
CA LYS A 57 12.89 5.65 2.66
C LYS A 57 11.55 5.05 3.09
N TYR A 58 11.47 3.73 3.15
CA TYR A 58 10.26 2.99 3.50
C TYR A 58 10.45 2.22 4.80
N LYS A 59 9.35 1.97 5.52
CA LYS A 59 9.35 1.03 6.63
C LYS A 59 9.11 -0.36 6.08
N THR A 60 10.00 -1.29 6.39
CA THR A 60 9.94 -2.66 5.85
C THR A 60 9.94 -3.67 6.98
N ILE A 61 9.06 -4.66 6.89
CA ILE A 61 8.91 -5.73 7.88
C ILE A 61 8.89 -7.05 7.11
N PHE A 62 9.82 -7.94 7.45
CA PHE A 62 9.91 -9.27 6.81
C PHE A 62 9.54 -10.31 7.86
N ARG A 63 8.48 -11.07 7.61
CA ARG A 63 7.92 -11.98 8.62
C ARG A 63 8.10 -13.43 8.22
N LYS A 64 8.75 -14.22 9.09
CA LYS A 64 8.90 -15.67 8.93
C LYS A 64 7.76 -16.44 9.60
N LYS A 65 7.11 -15.84 10.60
CA LYS A 65 6.06 -16.47 11.42
C LYS A 65 4.81 -15.60 11.42
N ASN A 66 3.67 -16.20 11.76
CA ASN A 66 2.38 -15.52 11.85
C ASN A 66 2.00 -14.86 10.54
N ARG A 67 2.30 -15.55 9.43
CA ARG A 67 2.07 -15.06 8.08
C ARG A 67 0.58 -15.02 7.75
N GLY A 68 0.23 -14.29 6.72
CA GLY A 68 -1.13 -14.15 6.24
C GLY A 68 -1.53 -12.71 6.05
N LEU A 69 -2.44 -12.46 5.11
CA LEU A 69 -2.80 -11.12 4.67
C LEU A 69 -3.35 -10.26 5.81
N ALA A 70 -4.32 -10.78 6.56
CA ALA A 70 -4.95 -10.01 7.62
C ALA A 70 -3.95 -9.63 8.72
N SER A 71 -3.11 -10.57 9.15
CA SER A 71 -2.11 -10.29 10.19
C SER A 71 -1.00 -9.38 9.66
N ALA A 72 -0.68 -9.46 8.38
CA ALA A 72 0.28 -8.56 7.74
C ALA A 72 -0.25 -7.13 7.75
N PHE A 73 -1.51 -6.95 7.41
CA PHE A 73 -2.16 -5.65 7.47
C PHE A 73 -2.12 -5.07 8.88
N VAL A 74 -2.51 -5.85 9.88
CA VAL A 74 -2.50 -5.40 11.30
C VAL A 74 -1.08 -5.02 11.71
N ARG A 75 -0.09 -5.82 11.35
CA ARG A 75 1.31 -5.52 11.68
C ARG A 75 1.77 -4.22 11.04
N GLY A 76 1.40 -3.99 9.79
CA GLY A 76 1.71 -2.73 9.10
C GLY A 76 0.96 -1.55 9.69
N PHE A 77 -0.30 -1.74 10.05
CA PHE A 77 -1.14 -0.70 10.64
C PHE A 77 -0.55 -0.13 11.92
N ILE A 78 0.06 -0.98 12.76
CA ILE A 78 0.71 -0.55 14.00
C ILE A 78 1.83 0.45 13.72
N GLU A 79 2.48 0.35 12.58
CA GLU A 79 3.60 1.22 12.21
C GLU A 79 3.17 2.54 11.55
N THR A 80 1.89 2.72 11.24
CA THR A 80 1.42 3.92 10.55
C THR A 80 1.41 5.13 11.47
N THR A 81 1.81 6.28 10.92
CA THR A 81 1.80 7.56 11.64
C THR A 81 1.07 8.66 10.86
N GLY A 82 0.48 8.33 9.71
CA GLY A 82 -0.19 9.29 8.86
C GLY A 82 -1.56 9.73 9.39
N ASP A 83 -2.04 10.82 8.85
CA ASP A 83 -3.38 11.33 9.14
C ASP A 83 -4.44 10.43 8.51
N ASN A 84 -4.13 9.89 7.34
CA ASN A 84 -4.95 8.90 6.65
C ASN A 84 -4.15 7.61 6.48
N VAL A 85 -4.83 6.48 6.53
CA VAL A 85 -4.22 5.17 6.31
C VAL A 85 -4.95 4.47 5.16
N GLY A 86 -4.19 3.99 4.21
CA GLY A 86 -4.71 3.26 3.07
C GLY A 86 -4.03 1.92 2.87
N TRP A 87 -4.63 1.10 2.03
CA TRP A 87 -4.16 -0.22 1.68
C TRP A 87 -4.44 -0.48 0.21
N LEU A 88 -3.47 -1.08 -0.47
CA LEU A 88 -3.56 -1.42 -1.89
C LEU A 88 -2.82 -2.73 -2.14
N ASP A 89 -3.43 -3.62 -2.94
CA ASP A 89 -2.73 -4.80 -3.43
C ASP A 89 -1.72 -4.40 -4.51
N THR A 90 -0.55 -5.02 -4.51
CA THR A 90 0.52 -4.66 -5.42
C THR A 90 0.16 -4.83 -6.90
N ASN A 91 -0.70 -5.80 -7.22
CA ASN A 91 -1.15 -6.03 -8.58
C ASN A 91 -2.27 -5.10 -9.03
N MET A 92 -2.65 -4.13 -8.19
CA MET A 92 -3.71 -3.16 -8.49
C MET A 92 -3.18 -1.73 -8.46
N SER A 93 -1.91 -1.55 -8.83
CA SER A 93 -1.25 -0.24 -8.80
C SER A 93 -1.90 0.81 -9.70
N GLU A 94 -2.65 0.39 -10.72
CA GLU A 94 -3.40 1.29 -11.59
C GLU A 94 -4.50 2.05 -10.84
N LEU A 95 -4.87 1.59 -9.65
CA LEU A 95 -5.85 2.28 -8.82
C LEU A 95 -5.22 3.37 -7.92
N ALA A 96 -3.90 3.48 -7.89
CA ALA A 96 -3.23 4.47 -7.04
C ALA A 96 -3.74 5.91 -7.25
N PRO A 97 -4.07 6.37 -8.46
CA PRO A 97 -4.63 7.71 -8.65
C PRO A 97 -5.94 7.94 -7.89
N ARG A 98 -6.68 6.89 -7.58
CA ARG A 98 -7.95 7.00 -6.84
C ARG A 98 -7.76 7.47 -5.40
N PHE A 99 -6.57 7.32 -4.85
CA PHE A 99 -6.30 7.79 -3.48
C PHE A 99 -6.47 9.31 -3.35
N ILE A 100 -6.30 10.06 -4.44
CA ILE A 100 -6.53 11.50 -4.44
C ILE A 100 -8.01 11.81 -4.11
N GLU A 101 -8.92 11.13 -4.80
CA GLU A 101 -10.36 11.27 -4.57
C GLU A 101 -10.77 10.77 -3.18
N MET A 102 -10.21 9.63 -2.78
CA MET A 102 -10.49 9.03 -1.47
C MET A 102 -10.05 9.96 -0.34
N SER A 103 -8.88 10.57 -0.46
CA SER A 103 -8.39 11.53 0.53
C SER A 103 -9.31 12.75 0.66
N LYS A 104 -9.84 13.24 -0.44
CA LYS A 104 -10.80 14.35 -0.42
C LYS A 104 -12.06 13.98 0.35
N GLU A 105 -12.59 12.78 0.12
CA GLU A 105 -13.78 12.30 0.82
C GLU A 105 -13.52 12.11 2.32
N LEU A 106 -12.36 11.59 2.70
CA LEU A 106 -11.98 11.46 4.10
C LEU A 106 -11.89 12.85 4.76
N ASN A 107 -11.27 13.80 4.08
CA ASN A 107 -11.11 15.16 4.59
C ASN A 107 -12.46 15.92 4.65
N ALA A 108 -13.45 15.47 3.87
CA ALA A 108 -14.79 16.03 3.88
C ALA A 108 -15.69 15.44 4.97
N GLY A 109 -15.19 14.49 5.76
CA GLY A 109 -15.88 13.95 6.93
C GLY A 109 -16.21 12.46 6.91
N SER A 110 -15.91 11.74 5.83
CA SER A 110 -16.07 10.29 5.82
C SER A 110 -15.01 9.64 6.69
N ASP A 111 -15.38 8.59 7.41
CA ASP A 111 -14.44 7.86 8.26
C ASP A 111 -13.71 6.77 7.50
N ILE A 112 -14.39 6.10 6.56
CA ILE A 112 -13.84 5.01 5.75
C ILE A 112 -14.31 5.17 4.31
N ILE A 113 -13.38 5.03 3.37
CA ILE A 113 -13.67 5.05 1.93
C ILE A 113 -13.19 3.72 1.32
N ILE A 114 -14.05 3.08 0.56
CA ILE A 114 -13.74 1.83 -0.12
C ILE A 114 -14.08 1.96 -1.60
N LEU A 115 -13.13 1.64 -2.47
CA LEU A 115 -13.41 1.49 -3.90
C LEU A 115 -14.15 0.18 -4.12
N SER A 116 -15.27 0.25 -4.83
CA SER A 116 -16.12 -0.92 -5.05
C SER A 116 -16.44 -1.09 -6.52
N ARG A 117 -16.32 -2.33 -7.01
CA ARG A 117 -16.75 -2.68 -8.37
C ARG A 117 -18.27 -2.84 -8.48
N TYR A 118 -18.98 -2.80 -7.37
CA TYR A 118 -20.43 -3.03 -7.34
C TYR A 118 -21.26 -1.75 -7.31
N VAL A 119 -20.60 -0.59 -7.44
CA VAL A 119 -21.28 0.72 -7.56
C VAL A 119 -21.31 1.15 -9.02
N ASP A 120 -22.09 2.18 -9.32
CA ASP A 120 -22.15 2.75 -10.67
C ASP A 120 -20.74 3.17 -11.12
N GLY A 121 -20.36 2.74 -12.31
CA GLY A 121 -19.03 2.97 -12.86
C GLY A 121 -17.98 1.96 -12.44
N GLY A 122 -18.33 1.03 -11.55
CA GLY A 122 -17.43 -0.06 -11.16
C GLY A 122 -17.48 -1.21 -12.17
N GLY A 123 -16.51 -2.11 -12.05
CA GLY A 123 -16.44 -3.28 -12.93
C GLY A 123 -15.47 -4.33 -12.43
N ASP A 124 -15.44 -5.45 -13.13
CA ASP A 124 -14.54 -6.56 -12.84
C ASP A 124 -13.98 -7.06 -14.17
N GLU A 125 -12.66 -6.97 -14.31
CA GLU A 125 -11.96 -7.34 -15.55
C GLU A 125 -11.36 -8.75 -15.51
N ARG A 126 -11.67 -9.51 -14.48
CA ARG A 126 -11.17 -10.88 -14.34
C ARG A 126 -11.81 -11.81 -15.35
#